data_85c72e665835b1632af727bc5235f7ee
#
_entry.id   85c72e665835b1632af727bc5235f7ee
#
_cell.length_a   1.000
_cell.length_b   1.000
_cell.length_c   1.000
_cell.angle_alpha   90.00
_cell.angle_beta   90.00
_cell.angle_gamma   90.00
#
_symmetry.space_group_name_H-M   'P 1'
#
loop_
_entity.id
_entity.type
_entity.pdbx_description
1 polymer ?
#
loop_
_entity_poly.entity_id
_entity_poly.type
_entity_poly.pdbx_seq_one_letter_code
_entity_poly.pdbx_strand_id
1 'polypeptide(L)'
;MSDFSITCSDFDEGAEIPKKFGYKFENEEPNISFNRPPSSTTTLALIMDDPDAMGAVGKVWLHWLQYHNLTESSPVEGKTDFDEIGYGGPAPPDGRHTYIFKAYALDTELELKEGYSKQELEDVMKDHILAEAKLTGTFAP
;
A
#
# COMPACT_ATOMS: atom_id res chain seq x y z
N MET A 1 6.98 -21.74 -5.46
CA MET A 1 6.04 -20.99 -4.61
C MET A 1 6.76 -20.00 -3.74
N SER A 2 6.22 -18.83 -3.62
CA SER A 2 6.83 -17.80 -2.79
C SER A 2 6.23 -17.78 -1.39
N ASP A 3 7.08 -17.61 -0.38
CA ASP A 3 6.66 -17.40 1.00
C ASP A 3 6.51 -15.90 1.32
N PHE A 4 6.58 -15.06 0.32
CA PHE A 4 6.49 -13.61 0.49
C PHE A 4 5.14 -13.23 1.09
N SER A 5 5.16 -12.49 2.19
CA SER A 5 3.94 -12.02 2.84
C SER A 5 4.17 -10.63 3.42
N ILE A 6 3.08 -9.95 3.75
CA ILE A 6 3.15 -8.71 4.50
C ILE A 6 2.25 -8.81 5.72
N THR A 7 2.69 -8.19 6.81
CA THR A 7 1.97 -8.18 8.08
C THR A 7 2.09 -6.81 8.72
N CYS A 8 1.19 -6.53 9.66
CA CYS A 8 1.26 -5.33 10.49
C CYS A 8 1.12 -5.76 11.95
N SER A 9 1.94 -5.22 12.83
CA SER A 9 1.92 -5.58 14.25
C SER A 9 0.65 -5.10 14.97
N ASP A 10 -0.08 -4.16 14.37
CA ASP A 10 -1.24 -3.53 15.01
C ASP A 10 -2.58 -4.16 14.64
N PHE A 11 -2.64 -4.98 13.57
CA PHE A 11 -3.86 -5.71 13.22
C PHE A 11 -3.53 -6.94 12.39
N ASP A 12 -4.36 -7.98 12.52
CA ASP A 12 -4.21 -9.22 11.78
C ASP A 12 -4.99 -9.18 10.46
N GLU A 13 -4.69 -10.12 9.57
CA GLU A 13 -5.39 -10.27 8.29
C GLU A 13 -6.91 -10.31 8.51
N GLY A 14 -7.64 -9.42 7.85
CA GLY A 14 -9.09 -9.35 7.94
C GLY A 14 -9.65 -8.65 9.16
N ALA A 15 -8.80 -8.23 10.09
CA ALA A 15 -9.23 -7.57 11.31
C ALA A 15 -9.51 -6.08 11.10
N GLU A 16 -10.06 -5.43 12.12
CA GLU A 16 -10.30 -3.99 12.07
C GLU A 16 -8.98 -3.23 12.18
N ILE A 17 -8.79 -2.25 11.31
CA ILE A 17 -7.64 -1.36 11.35
C ILE A 17 -7.83 -0.39 12.51
N PRO A 18 -6.85 -0.24 13.41
CA PRO A 18 -6.98 0.70 14.54
C PRO A 18 -7.28 2.12 14.09
N LYS A 19 -8.07 2.83 14.88
CA LYS A 19 -8.53 4.19 14.54
C LYS A 19 -7.40 5.19 14.34
N LYS A 20 -6.27 5.00 15.02
CA LYS A 20 -5.13 5.91 14.89
C LYS A 20 -4.59 5.99 13.45
N PHE A 21 -4.85 4.98 12.63
CA PHE A 21 -4.41 4.96 11.23
C PHE A 21 -5.40 5.65 10.30
N GLY A 22 -6.59 6.02 10.79
CA GLY A 22 -7.63 6.66 9.99
C GLY A 22 -7.30 8.09 9.61
N TYR A 23 -7.72 8.49 8.40
CA TYR A 23 -7.42 9.82 7.84
C TYR A 23 -7.92 10.97 8.72
N LYS A 24 -9.11 10.80 9.31
CA LYS A 24 -9.73 11.82 10.16
C LYS A 24 -9.34 11.71 11.63
N PHE A 25 -8.45 10.79 11.96
CA PHE A 25 -7.89 10.62 13.29
C PHE A 25 -6.43 11.07 13.26
N GLU A 26 -5.52 10.30 13.84
CA GLU A 26 -4.10 10.67 13.82
C GLU A 26 -3.47 10.50 12.44
N ASN A 27 -4.10 9.72 11.57
CA ASN A 27 -3.57 9.39 10.24
C ASN A 27 -2.13 8.85 10.33
N GLU A 28 -1.90 8.05 11.36
CA GLU A 28 -0.58 7.46 11.59
C GLU A 28 -0.29 6.40 10.52
N GLU A 29 0.92 6.39 10.01
CA GLU A 29 1.31 5.42 8.98
C GLU A 29 1.50 4.04 9.60
N PRO A 30 0.80 2.99 9.08
CA PRO A 30 1.01 1.64 9.60
C PRO A 30 2.42 1.14 9.29
N ASN A 31 3.00 0.40 10.22
CA ASN A 31 4.31 -0.21 10.02
C ASN A 31 4.13 -1.59 9.38
N ILE A 32 4.25 -1.64 8.06
CA ILE A 32 4.09 -2.88 7.30
C ILE A 32 5.42 -3.61 7.23
N SER A 33 5.41 -4.89 7.64
CA SER A 33 6.58 -5.75 7.54
C SER A 33 6.49 -6.58 6.27
N PHE A 34 7.57 -6.58 5.49
CA PHE A 34 7.70 -7.39 4.27
C PHE A 34 8.49 -8.62 4.62
N ASN A 35 7.84 -9.79 4.61
CA ASN A 35 8.42 -11.03 5.12
C ASN A 35 8.84 -11.95 3.98
N ARG A 36 10.08 -12.43 4.03
CA ARG A 36 10.62 -13.44 3.12
C ARG A 36 10.51 -13.09 1.63
N PRO A 37 10.94 -11.89 1.20
CA PRO A 37 10.98 -11.61 -0.23
C PRO A 37 11.95 -12.57 -0.92
N PRO A 38 11.74 -12.89 -2.20
CA PRO A 38 12.67 -13.72 -2.95
C PRO A 38 14.10 -13.19 -2.88
N SER A 39 15.09 -14.07 -2.96
CA SER A 39 16.49 -13.68 -2.81
C SER A 39 16.99 -12.69 -3.86
N SER A 40 16.36 -12.67 -5.03
CA SER A 40 16.73 -11.75 -6.12
C SER A 40 16.01 -10.41 -6.06
N THR A 41 15.24 -10.15 -4.99
CA THR A 41 14.51 -8.89 -4.82
C THR A 41 15.46 -7.72 -4.67
N THR A 42 15.25 -6.68 -5.48
CA THR A 42 16.01 -5.43 -5.38
C THR A 42 15.15 -4.28 -4.86
N THR A 43 13.83 -4.37 -5.03
CA THR A 43 12.89 -3.31 -4.65
C THR A 43 11.60 -3.91 -4.10
N LEU A 44 11.03 -3.27 -3.10
CA LEU A 44 9.71 -3.62 -2.56
C LEU A 44 8.77 -2.46 -2.84
N ALA A 45 7.55 -2.77 -3.32
CA ALA A 45 6.54 -1.75 -3.60
C ALA A 45 5.26 -2.07 -2.84
N LEU A 46 4.50 -1.02 -2.51
CA LEU A 46 3.26 -1.14 -1.75
C LEU A 46 2.19 -0.24 -2.34
N ILE A 47 1.00 -0.80 -2.54
CA ILE A 47 -0.17 -0.06 -2.98
C ILE A 47 -1.31 -0.38 -2.01
N MET A 48 -1.90 0.65 -1.39
CA MET A 48 -3.06 0.47 -0.51
C MET A 48 -4.26 1.14 -1.17
N ASP A 49 -5.34 0.39 -1.39
CA ASP A 49 -6.55 0.94 -1.97
C ASP A 49 -7.82 0.46 -1.29
N ASP A 50 -8.93 1.14 -1.59
CA ASP A 50 -10.26 0.88 -1.06
C ASP A 50 -11.21 0.61 -2.23
N PRO A 51 -11.44 -0.66 -2.59
CA PRO A 51 -12.38 -0.98 -3.68
C PRO A 51 -13.85 -0.71 -3.30
N ASP A 52 -14.17 -0.67 -2.00
CA ASP A 52 -15.53 -0.37 -1.55
C ASP A 52 -15.90 1.10 -1.75
N ALA A 53 -14.93 1.95 -2.02
CA ALA A 53 -15.19 3.35 -2.35
C ALA A 53 -15.95 3.50 -3.67
N MET A 54 -15.97 2.47 -4.51
CA MET A 54 -16.70 2.47 -5.78
C MET A 54 -18.19 2.82 -5.55
N GLY A 55 -18.82 2.28 -4.50
CA GLY A 55 -20.20 2.57 -4.19
C GLY A 55 -20.44 3.96 -3.64
N ALA A 56 -19.45 4.56 -2.98
CA ALA A 56 -19.56 5.85 -2.33
C ALA A 56 -19.17 7.01 -3.24
N VAL A 57 -18.07 6.85 -4.01
CA VAL A 57 -17.50 7.95 -4.81
C VAL A 57 -17.26 7.58 -6.26
N GLY A 58 -17.65 6.38 -6.69
CA GLY A 58 -17.60 5.96 -8.09
C GLY A 58 -16.23 5.53 -8.60
N LYS A 59 -15.28 5.29 -7.70
CA LYS A 59 -13.96 4.78 -8.08
C LYS A 59 -13.32 4.06 -6.91
N VAL A 60 -12.34 3.20 -7.21
CA VAL A 60 -11.46 2.63 -6.20
C VAL A 60 -10.58 3.77 -5.68
N TRP A 61 -10.57 3.98 -4.36
CA TRP A 61 -9.81 5.09 -3.78
C TRP A 61 -8.41 4.66 -3.43
N LEU A 62 -7.42 5.41 -3.91
CA LEU A 62 -6.01 5.13 -3.65
C LEU A 62 -5.56 5.84 -2.39
N HIS A 63 -5.06 5.05 -1.42
CA HIS A 63 -4.66 5.55 -0.10
C HIS A 63 -3.16 5.68 0.09
N TRP A 64 -2.34 4.87 -0.61
CA TRP A 64 -0.90 4.87 -0.36
C TRP A 64 -0.15 4.24 -1.53
N LEU A 65 0.93 4.89 -1.94
CA LEU A 65 1.89 4.38 -2.92
C LEU A 65 3.28 4.54 -2.33
N GLN A 66 4.06 3.45 -2.32
CA GLN A 66 5.41 3.47 -1.80
C GLN A 66 6.27 2.47 -2.57
N TYR A 67 7.51 2.83 -2.84
CA TYR A 67 8.50 1.83 -3.23
C TYR A 67 9.80 2.10 -2.49
N HIS A 68 10.56 1.03 -2.26
CA HIS A 68 11.81 1.09 -1.53
C HIS A 68 12.86 0.25 -2.25
N ASN A 69 13.80 0.92 -2.92
CA ASN A 69 14.97 0.26 -3.46
C ASN A 69 15.84 -0.16 -2.27
N LEU A 70 16.18 -1.44 -2.18
CA LEU A 70 16.83 -1.96 -0.97
C LEU A 70 18.24 -1.43 -0.74
N THR A 71 18.85 -0.80 -1.76
CA THR A 71 20.14 -0.13 -1.63
C THR A 71 20.00 1.29 -1.05
N GLU A 72 18.77 1.81 -0.95
CA GLU A 72 18.51 3.14 -0.44
C GLU A 72 18.05 3.08 1.01
N SER A 73 18.23 4.18 1.76
CA SER A 73 17.90 4.23 3.17
C SER A 73 16.42 4.54 3.45
N SER A 74 15.72 5.07 2.46
CA SER A 74 14.32 5.52 2.65
C SER A 74 13.44 5.15 1.45
N PRO A 75 12.15 4.88 1.69
CA PRO A 75 11.21 4.67 0.60
C PRO A 75 10.86 5.99 -0.11
N VAL A 76 10.31 5.87 -1.31
CA VAL A 76 9.83 7.01 -2.10
C VAL A 76 8.32 6.93 -2.17
N GLU A 77 7.64 8.00 -1.78
CA GLU A 77 6.17 8.04 -1.69
C GLU A 77 5.55 8.59 -2.95
N GLY A 78 4.41 8.01 -3.36
CA GLY A 78 3.63 8.50 -4.48
C GLY A 78 2.46 9.34 -4.02
N LYS A 79 1.65 9.79 -4.99
CA LYS A 79 0.52 10.68 -4.74
C LYS A 79 -0.78 9.88 -4.65
N THR A 80 -1.58 10.15 -3.63
CA THR A 80 -2.85 9.47 -3.37
C THR A 80 -4.02 10.21 -4.00
N ASP A 81 -5.22 9.60 -3.90
CA ASP A 81 -6.45 10.25 -4.34
C ASP A 81 -6.89 11.38 -3.41
N PHE A 82 -6.24 11.54 -2.25
CA PHE A 82 -6.40 12.73 -1.42
C PHE A 82 -5.63 13.93 -1.98
N ASP A 83 -4.94 13.76 -3.11
CA ASP A 83 -4.09 14.78 -3.73
C ASP A 83 -2.90 15.13 -2.82
N GLU A 84 -2.43 14.17 -2.03
CA GLU A 84 -1.32 14.32 -1.10
C GLU A 84 -0.29 13.22 -1.34
N ILE A 85 0.97 13.52 -1.03
CA ILE A 85 2.07 12.56 -1.14
C ILE A 85 2.22 11.86 0.21
N GLY A 86 2.32 10.52 0.18
CA GLY A 86 2.44 9.71 1.38
C GLY A 86 1.14 9.05 1.79
N TYR A 87 1.11 8.54 3.02
CA TYR A 87 -0.02 7.76 3.51
C TYR A 87 -1.25 8.62 3.76
N GLY A 88 -2.40 8.18 3.22
CA GLY A 88 -3.71 8.72 3.58
C GLY A 88 -4.58 7.58 4.07
N GLY A 89 -4.97 7.61 5.34
CA GLY A 89 -5.65 6.51 6.00
C GLY A 89 -7.11 6.31 5.61
N PRO A 90 -7.74 5.23 6.15
CA PRO A 90 -9.16 4.98 5.91
C PRO A 90 -10.05 6.13 6.33
N ALA A 91 -11.06 6.42 5.51
CA ALA A 91 -12.05 7.47 5.78
C ALA A 91 -13.38 7.11 5.10
N PRO A 92 -13.98 5.93 5.39
CA PRO A 92 -15.19 5.51 4.69
C PRO A 92 -16.36 6.41 5.09
N PRO A 93 -17.11 6.96 4.11
CA PRO A 93 -18.18 7.89 4.42
C PRO A 93 -19.54 7.23 4.74
N ASP A 94 -19.74 6.00 4.29
CA ASP A 94 -21.06 5.38 4.24
C ASP A 94 -21.19 4.07 5.02
N GLY A 95 -20.14 3.60 5.67
CA GLY A 95 -20.15 2.33 6.39
C GLY A 95 -18.77 1.69 6.42
N ARG A 96 -18.74 0.43 6.80
CA ARG A 96 -17.45 -0.31 6.90
C ARG A 96 -16.93 -0.66 5.51
N HIS A 97 -15.68 -0.28 5.25
CA HIS A 97 -14.99 -0.64 4.01
C HIS A 97 -13.86 -1.60 4.30
N THR A 98 -13.49 -2.40 3.29
CA THR A 98 -12.31 -3.27 3.33
C THR A 98 -11.17 -2.57 2.59
N TYR A 99 -10.02 -2.49 3.22
CA TYR A 99 -8.81 -1.87 2.66
C TYR A 99 -7.81 -2.96 2.31
N ILE A 100 -7.19 -2.85 1.14
CA ILE A 100 -6.26 -3.87 0.66
C ILE A 100 -4.86 -3.26 0.52
N PHE A 101 -3.90 -3.85 1.25
CA PHE A 101 -2.48 -3.53 1.10
C PHE A 101 -1.91 -4.59 0.16
N LYS A 102 -1.36 -4.16 -0.96
CA LYS A 102 -0.76 -5.04 -1.97
C LYS A 102 0.73 -4.76 -2.03
N ALA A 103 1.53 -5.81 -1.87
CA ALA A 103 2.98 -5.69 -1.90
C ALA A 103 3.56 -6.46 -3.08
N TYR A 104 4.64 -5.93 -3.62
CA TYR A 104 5.31 -6.52 -4.78
C TYR A 104 6.81 -6.57 -4.53
N ALA A 105 7.40 -7.74 -4.76
CA ALA A 105 8.86 -7.90 -4.74
C ALA A 105 9.34 -7.82 -6.19
N LEU A 106 10.24 -6.89 -6.46
CA LEU A 106 10.67 -6.59 -7.82
C LEU A 106 12.15 -6.91 -8.02
N ASP A 107 12.52 -7.25 -9.26
CA ASP A 107 13.90 -7.57 -9.62
C ASP A 107 14.67 -6.40 -10.26
N THR A 108 14.13 -5.19 -10.16
CA THR A 108 14.77 -4.00 -10.70
C THR A 108 14.60 -2.82 -9.75
N GLU A 109 15.58 -1.91 -9.77
CA GLU A 109 15.45 -0.66 -9.04
C GLU A 109 14.54 0.29 -9.81
N LEU A 110 13.82 1.14 -9.09
CA LEU A 110 12.91 2.11 -9.68
C LEU A 110 13.47 3.52 -9.51
N GLU A 111 13.12 4.41 -10.44
CA GLU A 111 13.64 5.78 -10.47
C GLU A 111 12.53 6.82 -10.61
N LEU A 112 11.35 6.52 -10.05
CA LEU A 112 10.25 7.48 -10.07
C LEU A 112 10.49 8.58 -9.04
N LYS A 113 10.11 9.82 -9.39
CA LYS A 113 10.22 10.95 -8.48
C LYS A 113 9.08 10.92 -7.47
N GLU A 114 9.34 11.42 -6.27
CA GLU A 114 8.31 11.56 -5.24
C GLU A 114 7.06 12.22 -5.84
N GLY A 115 5.88 11.72 -5.47
CA GLY A 115 4.63 12.21 -6.02
C GLY A 115 4.18 11.53 -7.30
N TYR A 116 4.82 10.40 -7.66
CA TYR A 116 4.43 9.62 -8.85
C TYR A 116 3.01 9.07 -8.71
N SER A 117 2.40 8.71 -9.85
CA SER A 117 1.06 8.16 -9.88
C SER A 117 1.08 6.62 -9.78
N LYS A 118 -0.07 6.04 -9.47
CA LYS A 118 -0.24 4.58 -9.47
C LYS A 118 0.08 4.00 -10.85
N GLN A 119 -0.37 4.67 -11.92
CA GLN A 119 -0.12 4.21 -13.28
C GLN A 119 1.38 4.18 -13.60
N GLU A 120 2.11 5.22 -13.17
CA GLU A 120 3.55 5.26 -13.37
C GLU A 120 4.24 4.11 -12.63
N LEU A 121 3.81 3.83 -11.40
CA LEU A 121 4.36 2.72 -10.63
C LEU A 121 4.07 1.38 -11.31
N GLU A 122 2.82 1.16 -11.72
CA GLU A 122 2.43 -0.08 -12.37
C GLU A 122 3.19 -0.30 -13.68
N ASP A 123 3.41 0.76 -14.45
CA ASP A 123 4.15 0.67 -15.72
C ASP A 123 5.59 0.22 -15.51
N VAL A 124 6.29 0.75 -14.49
CA VAL A 124 7.68 0.37 -14.24
C VAL A 124 7.81 -0.97 -13.53
N MET A 125 6.76 -1.44 -12.84
CA MET A 125 6.76 -2.76 -12.21
C MET A 125 6.51 -3.88 -13.20
N LYS A 126 5.84 -3.58 -14.30
CA LYS A 126 5.46 -4.59 -15.30
C LYS A 126 6.70 -5.37 -15.76
N ASP A 127 6.55 -6.68 -15.83
CA ASP A 127 7.60 -7.64 -16.22
C ASP A 127 8.75 -7.77 -15.21
N HIS A 128 8.63 -7.12 -14.04
CA HIS A 128 9.68 -7.19 -13.00
C HIS A 128 9.17 -7.73 -11.67
N ILE A 129 7.93 -8.22 -11.62
CA ILE A 129 7.33 -8.72 -10.38
C ILE A 129 7.75 -10.16 -10.13
N LEU A 130 8.50 -10.39 -9.06
CA LEU A 130 8.94 -11.72 -8.65
C LEU A 130 7.90 -12.41 -7.78
N ALA A 131 7.20 -11.65 -6.93
CA ALA A 131 6.22 -12.18 -6.00
C ALA A 131 5.28 -11.08 -5.55
N GLU A 132 4.06 -11.48 -5.13
CA GLU A 132 3.04 -10.57 -4.63
C GLU A 132 2.52 -11.06 -3.29
N ALA A 133 2.07 -10.11 -2.45
CA ALA A 133 1.48 -10.42 -1.15
C ALA A 133 0.37 -9.42 -0.87
N LYS A 134 -0.57 -9.82 0.00
CA LYS A 134 -1.70 -8.97 0.38
C LYS A 134 -1.93 -9.02 1.88
N LEU A 135 -2.42 -7.90 2.41
CA LEU A 135 -2.95 -7.82 3.77
C LEU A 135 -4.23 -7.01 3.67
N THR A 136 -5.32 -7.50 4.26
CA THR A 136 -6.59 -6.75 4.28
C THR A 136 -6.96 -6.37 5.68
N GLY A 137 -7.70 -5.27 5.80
CA GLY A 137 -8.25 -4.84 7.07
C GLY A 137 -9.52 -4.03 6.82
N THR A 138 -10.37 -3.91 7.83
CA THR A 138 -11.63 -3.18 7.72
C THR A 138 -11.59 -1.92 8.58
N PHE A 139 -12.44 -0.96 8.23
CA PHE A 139 -12.53 0.29 8.97
C PHE A 139 -13.92 0.87 8.78
N ALA A 140 -14.55 1.32 9.88
CA ALA A 140 -15.87 1.97 9.84
C ALA A 140 -15.70 3.47 10.15
N PRO A 141 -16.70 4.30 9.74
CA PRO A 141 -16.65 5.73 10.03
C PRO A 141 -16.58 6.05 11.51
#